data_dced82c6987c7a8ea4d63ed4c2ac0eb8
#
_entry.id   dced82c6987c7a8ea4d63ed4c2ac0eb8
#
_cell.length_a   1.000
_cell.length_b   1.000
_cell.length_c   1.000
_cell.angle_alpha   90.00
_cell.angle_beta   90.00
_cell.angle_gamma   90.00
#
_symmetry.space_group_name_H-M   'P 1'
#
loop_
_entity.id
_entity.type
_entity.pdbx_description
1 polymer ?
#
loop_
_entity_poly.entity_id
_entity_poly.type
_entity_poly.pdbx_seq_one_letter_code
_entity_poly.pdbx_strand_id
1 'polypeptide(L)'
;MMQNYNYKYYEPLEQMIAVRHQYMSKIIKKITNLNIYEYLKNKKILDIGCGTGEFLKNYHDLNNQCLGIDIQHNFKFKNKIGFTLKNTDFKNFIKNNKKKFDIIFIFEFLEHLSFSDREFLFKNLFKLLNRNSLIFISTLNKNMISKFLAIDVAEKYLKLLPKNTHDDKYFLKPSEIQNLANNNKLHLIDVSGMTYNPLFKSFKLSKIDLVNYFISLRN
;
A
#
# COMPACT_ATOMS: atom_id res chain seq x y z
N MET A 1 -13.90 7.14 -20.21
CA MET A 1 -15.02 7.57 -19.35
C MET A 1 -14.45 7.84 -17.97
N MET A 2 -14.39 9.10 -17.53
CA MET A 2 -13.97 9.48 -16.18
C MET A 2 -15.06 9.05 -15.20
N GLN A 3 -14.80 8.06 -14.37
CA GLN A 3 -15.69 7.76 -13.24
C GLN A 3 -15.52 8.88 -12.21
N ASN A 4 -16.59 9.59 -11.92
CA ASN A 4 -16.69 10.50 -10.76
C ASN A 4 -16.54 9.65 -9.50
N TYR A 5 -15.34 9.62 -8.92
CA TYR A 5 -15.09 8.96 -7.65
C TYR A 5 -15.85 9.71 -6.54
N ASN A 6 -16.91 9.09 -6.06
CA ASN A 6 -17.74 9.62 -4.98
C ASN A 6 -17.03 9.34 -3.65
N TYR A 7 -16.71 10.36 -2.86
CA TYR A 7 -16.00 10.28 -1.56
C TYR A 7 -16.53 9.22 -0.59
N LYS A 8 -17.81 8.88 -0.71
CA LYS A 8 -18.48 7.85 0.10
C LYS A 8 -17.86 6.44 -0.04
N TYR A 9 -17.13 6.18 -1.11
CA TYR A 9 -16.47 4.89 -1.35
C TYR A 9 -15.07 4.76 -0.72
N TYR A 10 -14.50 5.85 -0.19
CA TYR A 10 -13.18 5.83 0.45
C TYR A 10 -13.22 5.61 1.97
N GLU A 11 -14.40 5.69 2.59
CA GLU A 11 -14.57 5.51 4.04
C GLU A 11 -14.00 4.16 4.54
N PRO A 12 -14.19 3.01 3.85
CA PRO A 12 -13.57 1.76 4.25
C PRO A 12 -12.03 1.79 4.19
N LEU A 13 -11.44 2.50 3.21
CA LEU A 13 -9.98 2.63 3.09
C LEU A 13 -9.39 3.50 4.19
N GLU A 14 -10.12 4.53 4.64
CA GLU A 14 -9.71 5.35 5.79
C GLU A 14 -9.68 4.51 7.08
N GLN A 15 -10.60 3.55 7.25
CA GLN A 15 -10.59 2.61 8.38
C GLN A 15 -9.36 1.69 8.38
N MET A 16 -8.73 1.47 7.23
CA MET A 16 -7.49 0.70 7.12
C MET A 16 -6.25 1.48 7.61
N ILE A 17 -6.31 2.80 7.78
CA ILE A 17 -5.18 3.61 8.23
C ILE A 17 -4.65 3.12 9.58
N ALA A 18 -5.54 2.87 10.52
CA ALA A 18 -5.17 2.41 11.86
C ALA A 18 -4.44 1.06 11.85
N VAL A 19 -4.94 0.08 11.09
CA VAL A 19 -4.33 -1.25 11.01
C VAL A 19 -3.01 -1.23 10.23
N ARG A 20 -2.88 -0.38 9.20
CA ARG A 20 -1.61 -0.13 8.50
C ARG A 20 -0.56 0.42 9.46
N HIS A 21 -0.94 1.43 10.25
CA HIS A 21 -0.06 2.01 11.28
C HIS A 21 0.34 0.98 12.34
N GLN A 22 -0.61 0.15 12.81
CA GLN A 22 -0.35 -0.93 13.77
C GLN A 22 0.63 -1.96 13.20
N TYR A 23 0.45 -2.37 11.93
CA TYR A 23 1.37 -3.29 11.26
C TYR A 23 2.79 -2.72 11.17
N MET A 24 2.93 -1.50 10.68
CA MET A 24 4.21 -0.82 10.58
C MET A 24 4.90 -0.69 11.95
N SER A 25 4.15 -0.30 12.98
CA SER A 25 4.66 -0.19 14.36
C SER A 25 5.21 -1.53 14.86
N LYS A 26 4.48 -2.63 14.64
CA LYS A 26 4.92 -3.99 14.98
C LYS A 26 6.25 -4.32 14.30
N ILE A 27 6.36 -4.08 12.99
CA ILE A 27 7.55 -4.43 12.22
C ILE A 27 8.74 -3.56 12.60
N ILE A 28 8.57 -2.25 12.67
CA ILE A 28 9.62 -1.31 13.05
C ILE A 28 10.15 -1.63 14.45
N LYS A 29 9.26 -1.86 15.43
CA LYS A 29 9.66 -2.26 16.78
C LYS A 29 10.47 -3.55 16.79
N LYS A 30 10.05 -4.55 15.99
CA LYS A 30 10.73 -5.85 15.87
C LYS A 30 12.17 -5.72 15.35
N ILE A 31 12.40 -4.86 14.34
CA ILE A 31 13.69 -4.79 13.65
C ILE A 31 14.64 -3.71 14.16
N THR A 32 14.12 -2.68 14.85
CA THR A 32 14.93 -1.53 15.30
C THR A 32 14.87 -1.28 16.79
N ASN A 33 13.91 -1.86 17.49
CA ASN A 33 13.56 -1.59 18.89
C ASN A 33 13.06 -0.15 19.15
N LEU A 34 12.87 0.68 18.12
CA LEU A 34 12.32 2.03 18.20
C LEU A 34 10.79 2.02 18.09
N ASN A 35 10.15 3.09 18.56
CA ASN A 35 8.76 3.32 18.20
C ASN A 35 8.66 3.88 16.75
N ILE A 36 7.47 3.82 16.16
CA ILE A 36 7.28 4.19 14.76
C ILE A 36 7.59 5.67 14.49
N TYR A 37 7.26 6.57 15.39
CA TYR A 37 7.48 8.00 15.21
C TYR A 37 8.96 8.37 15.31
N GLU A 38 9.70 7.74 16.22
CA GLU A 38 11.15 7.87 16.30
C GLU A 38 11.83 7.37 15.03
N TYR A 39 11.42 6.20 14.55
CA TYR A 39 12.02 5.60 13.36
C TYR A 39 11.73 6.40 12.09
N LEU A 40 10.50 6.89 11.93
CA LEU A 40 10.07 7.61 10.73
C LEU A 40 10.57 9.07 10.68
N LYS A 41 11.04 9.62 11.78
CA LYS A 41 11.52 11.01 11.82
C LYS A 41 12.65 11.23 10.79
N ASN A 42 12.57 12.33 10.03
CA ASN A 42 13.53 12.74 8.99
C ASN A 42 13.68 11.75 7.83
N LYS A 43 12.69 10.87 7.57
CA LYS A 43 12.73 9.90 6.48
C LYS A 43 12.21 10.48 5.17
N LYS A 44 12.73 9.94 4.06
CA LYS A 44 12.17 10.14 2.71
C LYS A 44 11.18 9.02 2.44
N ILE A 45 9.92 9.37 2.28
CA ILE A 45 8.81 8.43 2.16
C ILE A 45 8.19 8.56 0.77
N LEU A 46 8.00 7.44 0.09
CA LEU A 46 7.25 7.34 -1.16
C LEU A 46 6.00 6.49 -0.95
N ASP A 47 4.87 6.95 -1.46
CA ASP A 47 3.61 6.18 -1.51
C ASP A 47 3.20 6.01 -2.96
N ILE A 48 3.25 4.75 -3.45
CA ILE A 48 2.91 4.38 -4.84
C ILE A 48 1.45 3.91 -4.86
N GLY A 49 0.60 4.61 -5.62
CA GLY A 49 -0.84 4.44 -5.56
C GLY A 49 -1.43 5.11 -4.32
N CYS A 50 -1.00 6.32 -4.02
CA CYS A 50 -1.33 7.02 -2.77
C CYS A 50 -2.81 7.45 -2.66
N GLY A 51 -3.61 7.25 -3.68
CA GLY A 51 -4.99 7.69 -3.70
C GLY A 51 -5.10 9.19 -3.42
N THR A 52 -5.93 9.56 -2.46
CA THR A 52 -6.13 10.97 -2.06
C THR A 52 -4.96 11.55 -1.24
N GLY A 53 -3.98 10.75 -0.85
CA GLY A 53 -2.86 11.14 0.01
C GLY A 53 -3.15 11.10 1.52
N GLU A 54 -4.32 10.57 1.91
CA GLU A 54 -4.78 10.55 3.32
C GLU A 54 -3.81 9.80 4.24
N PHE A 55 -3.34 8.62 3.80
CA PHE A 55 -2.41 7.84 4.61
C PHE A 55 -1.07 8.57 4.80
N LEU A 56 -0.51 9.05 3.71
CA LEU A 56 0.80 9.70 3.70
C LEU A 56 0.84 10.99 4.53
N LYS A 57 -0.29 11.71 4.60
CA LYS A 57 -0.43 12.94 5.39
C LYS A 57 -0.08 12.74 6.87
N ASN A 58 -0.32 11.56 7.43
CA ASN A 58 -0.05 11.30 8.85
C ASN A 58 1.43 11.36 9.23
N TYR A 59 2.33 11.39 8.27
CA TYR A 59 3.78 11.32 8.51
C TYR A 59 4.55 12.58 8.11
N HIS A 60 3.91 13.58 7.50
CA HIS A 60 4.63 14.76 7.03
C HIS A 60 5.13 15.67 8.17
N ASP A 61 4.43 15.70 9.30
CA ASP A 61 4.77 16.55 10.46
C ASP A 61 6.00 16.02 11.24
N LEU A 62 6.53 14.85 10.88
CA LEU A 62 7.75 14.27 11.46
C LEU A 62 9.04 14.80 10.82
N ASN A 63 9.00 15.97 10.19
CA ASN A 63 10.08 16.53 9.39
C ASN A 63 10.49 15.61 8.22
N ASN A 64 9.53 14.90 7.65
CA ASN A 64 9.71 13.95 6.58
C ASN A 64 9.62 14.63 5.21
N GLN A 65 10.26 14.00 4.22
CA GLN A 65 10.00 14.30 2.81
C GLN A 65 9.05 13.24 2.26
N CYS A 66 7.75 13.56 2.23
CA CYS A 66 6.70 12.66 1.77
C CYS A 66 6.34 12.95 0.30
N LEU A 67 6.39 11.94 -0.53
CA LEU A 67 5.96 11.99 -1.92
C LEU A 67 4.92 10.91 -2.18
N GLY A 68 3.72 11.30 -2.57
CA GLY A 68 2.68 10.41 -3.08
C GLY A 68 2.58 10.50 -4.60
N ILE A 69 2.39 9.36 -5.26
CA ILE A 69 2.12 9.29 -6.70
C ILE A 69 0.85 8.48 -6.97
N ASP A 70 0.00 8.98 -7.85
CA ASP A 70 -1.20 8.31 -8.33
C ASP A 70 -1.59 8.85 -9.70
N ILE A 71 -2.40 8.09 -10.45
CA ILE A 71 -2.95 8.52 -11.74
C ILE A 71 -4.19 9.41 -11.60
N GLN A 72 -4.75 9.53 -10.40
CA GLN A 72 -5.91 10.37 -10.16
C GLN A 72 -5.55 11.87 -10.12
N HIS A 73 -6.53 12.71 -10.43
CA HIS A 73 -6.35 14.16 -10.50
C HIS A 73 -6.83 14.89 -9.23
N ASN A 74 -7.66 14.25 -8.41
CA ASN A 74 -8.34 14.87 -7.28
C ASN A 74 -7.70 14.51 -5.95
N PHE A 75 -6.53 15.08 -5.68
CA PHE A 75 -5.92 14.94 -4.37
C PHE A 75 -6.68 15.74 -3.30
N LYS A 76 -6.89 15.12 -2.14
CA LYS A 76 -7.58 15.75 -0.99
C LYS A 76 -6.75 16.89 -0.37
N PHE A 77 -5.43 16.82 -0.49
CA PHE A 77 -4.52 17.76 0.12
C PHE A 77 -3.68 18.52 -0.90
N LYS A 78 -3.44 19.80 -0.62
CA LYS A 78 -2.50 20.61 -1.40
C LYS A 78 -1.06 20.27 -1.02
N ASN A 79 -0.15 20.41 -1.97
CA ASN A 79 1.27 20.28 -1.71
C ASN A 79 1.75 21.31 -0.69
N LYS A 80 2.66 20.88 0.19
CA LYS A 80 3.34 21.71 1.20
C LYS A 80 4.84 21.39 1.19
N ILE A 81 5.63 22.16 1.91
CA ILE A 81 7.05 21.83 2.14
C ILE A 81 7.13 20.47 2.83
N GLY A 82 7.89 19.55 2.23
CA GLY A 82 8.02 18.17 2.74
C GLY A 82 6.86 17.24 2.41
N PHE A 83 5.76 17.72 1.81
CA PHE A 83 4.62 16.89 1.42
C PHE A 83 4.17 17.22 -0.01
N THR A 84 4.33 16.29 -0.92
CA THR A 84 4.01 16.48 -2.35
C THR A 84 3.18 15.31 -2.86
N LEU A 85 2.11 15.61 -3.58
CA LEU A 85 1.31 14.65 -4.34
C LEU A 85 1.46 14.93 -5.83
N LYS A 86 1.75 13.90 -6.63
CA LYS A 86 1.97 14.01 -8.08
C LYS A 86 1.00 13.13 -8.84
N ASN A 87 0.33 13.72 -9.83
CA ASN A 87 -0.42 12.99 -10.83
C ASN A 87 0.58 12.39 -11.84
N THR A 88 0.84 11.11 -11.73
CA THR A 88 1.71 10.37 -12.66
C THR A 88 1.51 8.88 -12.47
N ASP A 89 1.62 8.11 -13.54
CA ASP A 89 1.71 6.67 -13.41
C ASP A 89 3.08 6.24 -12.87
N PHE A 90 3.10 5.08 -12.21
CA PHE A 90 4.30 4.60 -11.52
C PHE A 90 5.46 4.26 -12.47
N LYS A 91 5.19 3.81 -13.71
CA LYS A 91 6.24 3.50 -14.69
C LYS A 91 6.97 4.76 -15.14
N ASN A 92 6.18 5.80 -15.44
CA ASN A 92 6.71 7.10 -15.82
C ASN A 92 7.50 7.73 -14.69
N PHE A 93 6.96 7.63 -13.46
CA PHE A 93 7.67 8.08 -12.27
C PHE A 93 9.01 7.36 -12.11
N ILE A 94 9.02 6.02 -12.14
CA ILE A 94 10.24 5.23 -11.95
C ILE A 94 11.30 5.53 -13.02
N LYS A 95 10.89 5.70 -14.29
CA LYS A 95 11.81 6.01 -15.39
C LYS A 95 12.51 7.36 -15.22
N ASN A 96 11.81 8.35 -14.69
CA ASN A 96 12.28 9.74 -14.62
C ASN A 96 12.79 10.15 -13.23
N ASN A 97 12.55 9.33 -12.20
CA ASN A 97 12.92 9.65 -10.83
C ASN A 97 14.39 9.31 -10.54
N LYS A 98 15.10 10.28 -9.94
CA LYS A 98 16.47 10.11 -9.45
C LYS A 98 16.59 10.07 -7.92
N LYS A 99 15.47 10.29 -7.21
CA LYS A 99 15.45 10.30 -5.75
C LYS A 99 15.36 8.89 -5.19
N LYS A 100 15.96 8.68 -4.04
CA LYS A 100 15.86 7.45 -3.26
C LYS A 100 15.09 7.70 -1.97
N PHE A 101 14.45 6.65 -1.47
CA PHE A 101 13.54 6.68 -0.33
C PHE A 101 13.97 5.69 0.74
N ASP A 102 13.67 6.04 2.00
CA ASP A 102 13.92 5.19 3.16
C ASP A 102 12.73 4.26 3.43
N ILE A 103 11.54 4.71 3.04
CA ILE A 103 10.29 3.97 3.20
C ILE A 103 9.51 4.04 1.89
N ILE A 104 8.99 2.90 1.44
CA ILE A 104 8.03 2.85 0.32
C ILE A 104 6.75 2.18 0.79
N PHE A 105 5.62 2.82 0.55
CA PHE A 105 4.28 2.25 0.72
C PHE A 105 3.72 1.83 -0.63
N ILE A 106 3.07 0.66 -0.67
CA ILE A 106 2.35 0.10 -1.81
C ILE A 106 1.09 -0.56 -1.24
N PHE A 107 0.08 0.24 -0.90
CA PHE A 107 -1.12 -0.23 -0.23
C PHE A 107 -2.30 -0.30 -1.18
N GLU A 108 -2.96 -1.47 -1.25
CA GLU A 108 -4.12 -1.74 -2.11
C GLU A 108 -3.87 -1.27 -3.56
N PHE A 109 -2.70 -1.61 -4.08
CA PHE A 109 -2.26 -1.15 -5.41
C PHE A 109 -1.90 -2.32 -6.34
N LEU A 110 -1.30 -3.40 -5.83
CA LEU A 110 -0.81 -4.49 -6.66
C LEU A 110 -1.92 -5.24 -7.40
N GLU A 111 -3.11 -5.33 -6.82
CA GLU A 111 -4.29 -5.95 -7.41
C GLU A 111 -4.86 -5.19 -8.62
N HIS A 112 -4.40 -3.98 -8.87
CA HIS A 112 -4.74 -3.20 -10.05
C HIS A 112 -3.70 -3.29 -11.18
N LEU A 113 -2.62 -4.04 -10.95
CA LEU A 113 -1.53 -4.17 -11.91
C LEU A 113 -1.60 -5.49 -12.68
N SER A 114 -1.28 -5.44 -13.96
CA SER A 114 -1.03 -6.65 -14.75
C SER A 114 0.22 -7.38 -14.25
N PHE A 115 0.39 -8.64 -14.64
CA PHE A 115 1.58 -9.42 -14.29
C PHE A 115 2.88 -8.71 -14.72
N SER A 116 2.93 -8.23 -15.97
CA SER A 116 4.10 -7.51 -16.51
C SER A 116 4.38 -6.19 -15.77
N ASP A 117 3.34 -5.53 -15.27
CA ASP A 117 3.48 -4.29 -14.49
C ASP A 117 4.06 -4.53 -13.11
N ARG A 118 3.66 -5.64 -12.47
CA ARG A 118 4.24 -6.07 -11.19
C ARG A 118 5.71 -6.44 -11.34
N GLU A 119 6.06 -7.22 -12.39
CA GLU A 119 7.46 -7.52 -12.69
C GLU A 119 8.28 -6.25 -12.91
N PHE A 120 7.75 -5.30 -13.69
CA PHE A 120 8.40 -4.02 -13.91
C PHE A 120 8.59 -3.25 -12.59
N LEU A 121 7.57 -3.19 -11.73
CA LEU A 121 7.64 -2.53 -10.43
C LEU A 121 8.73 -3.15 -9.57
N PHE A 122 8.69 -4.46 -9.32
CA PHE A 122 9.65 -5.14 -8.45
C PHE A 122 11.08 -5.06 -8.99
N LYS A 123 11.29 -5.22 -10.29
CA LYS A 123 12.59 -5.06 -10.95
C LYS A 123 13.21 -3.68 -10.74
N ASN A 124 12.40 -2.67 -10.54
CA ASN A 124 12.86 -1.29 -10.42
C ASN A 124 12.78 -0.73 -8.98
N LEU A 125 12.14 -1.42 -8.04
CA LEU A 125 12.04 -0.96 -6.64
C LEU A 125 13.43 -0.70 -6.05
N PHE A 126 14.41 -1.57 -6.31
CA PHE A 126 15.76 -1.41 -5.78
C PHE A 126 16.43 -0.07 -6.18
N LYS A 127 16.08 0.48 -7.35
CA LYS A 127 16.57 1.80 -7.79
C LYS A 127 16.03 2.95 -6.96
N LEU A 128 14.87 2.76 -6.35
CA LEU A 128 14.18 3.77 -5.52
C LEU A 128 14.60 3.73 -4.06
N LEU A 129 15.39 2.74 -3.63
CA LEU A 129 15.68 2.50 -2.22
C LEU A 129 17.03 3.10 -1.80
N ASN A 130 17.05 3.72 -0.62
CA ASN A 130 18.26 3.95 0.14
C ASN A 130 18.75 2.63 0.75
N ARG A 131 19.93 2.64 1.36
CA ARG A 131 20.41 1.49 2.14
C ARG A 131 19.54 1.26 3.38
N ASN A 132 19.23 0.01 3.68
CA ASN A 132 18.38 -0.41 4.81
C ASN A 132 16.95 0.19 4.78
N SER A 133 16.40 0.35 3.60
CA SER A 133 15.04 0.83 3.41
C SER A 133 14.00 -0.26 3.68
N LEU A 134 12.80 0.17 4.05
CA LEU A 134 11.65 -0.70 4.25
C LEU A 134 10.59 -0.46 3.18
N ILE A 135 9.96 -1.54 2.75
CA ILE A 135 8.78 -1.52 1.89
C ILE A 135 7.63 -2.16 2.64
N PHE A 136 6.50 -1.48 2.70
CA PHE A 136 5.26 -2.00 3.26
C PHE A 136 4.22 -2.12 2.17
N ILE A 137 3.66 -3.31 2.02
CA ILE A 137 2.69 -3.66 0.98
C ILE A 137 1.42 -4.17 1.66
N SER A 138 0.24 -3.81 1.16
CA SER A 138 -1.00 -4.54 1.42
C SER A 138 -1.72 -4.83 0.11
N THR A 139 -2.40 -5.97 0.05
CA THR A 139 -3.18 -6.38 -1.13
C THR A 139 -4.14 -7.52 -0.78
N LEU A 140 -4.96 -7.90 -1.75
CA LEU A 140 -5.91 -9.01 -1.67
C LEU A 140 -5.24 -10.35 -1.95
N ASN A 141 -5.54 -11.36 -1.13
CA ASN A 141 -5.04 -12.72 -1.31
C ASN A 141 -5.79 -13.44 -2.43
N LYS A 142 -5.08 -14.24 -3.21
CA LYS A 142 -5.62 -15.03 -4.32
C LYS A 142 -6.21 -16.37 -3.82
N ASN A 143 -7.44 -16.33 -3.34
CA ASN A 143 -8.20 -17.53 -2.96
C ASN A 143 -9.71 -17.33 -3.14
N MET A 144 -10.49 -18.41 -3.00
CA MET A 144 -11.95 -18.38 -3.17
C MET A 144 -12.65 -17.48 -2.15
N ILE A 145 -12.13 -17.40 -0.94
CA ILE A 145 -12.74 -16.61 0.15
C ILE A 145 -12.56 -15.11 -0.12
N SER A 146 -11.35 -14.68 -0.52
CA SER A 146 -11.10 -13.28 -0.87
C SER A 146 -11.90 -12.85 -2.10
N LYS A 147 -12.01 -13.71 -3.10
CA LYS A 147 -12.88 -13.48 -4.27
C LYS A 147 -14.32 -13.24 -3.84
N PHE A 148 -14.89 -14.16 -3.05
CA PHE A 148 -16.26 -14.05 -2.57
C PHE A 148 -16.48 -12.79 -1.73
N LEU A 149 -15.60 -12.50 -0.77
CA LEU A 149 -15.76 -11.36 0.13
C LEU A 149 -15.48 -10.01 -0.55
N ALA A 150 -14.45 -9.91 -1.37
CA ALA A 150 -14.10 -8.64 -2.02
C ALA A 150 -15.03 -8.29 -3.19
N ILE A 151 -15.38 -9.27 -4.03
CA ILE A 151 -16.16 -9.03 -5.25
C ILE A 151 -17.65 -9.24 -4.96
N ASP A 152 -18.03 -10.41 -4.45
CA ASP A 152 -19.44 -10.74 -4.34
C ASP A 152 -20.11 -10.01 -3.17
N VAL A 153 -19.48 -9.94 -2.00
CA VAL A 153 -20.06 -9.29 -0.84
C VAL A 153 -19.86 -7.77 -0.86
N ALA A 154 -18.60 -7.30 -0.97
CA ALA A 154 -18.31 -5.87 -0.86
C ALA A 154 -18.82 -5.05 -2.06
N GLU A 155 -18.65 -5.54 -3.28
CA GLU A 155 -19.07 -4.80 -4.47
C GLU A 155 -20.55 -5.02 -4.82
N LYS A 156 -21.02 -6.27 -4.83
CA LYS A 156 -22.37 -6.60 -5.32
C LYS A 156 -23.46 -6.43 -4.27
N TYR A 157 -23.22 -6.94 -3.04
CA TYR A 157 -24.25 -6.93 -1.99
C TYR A 157 -24.22 -5.69 -1.11
N LEU A 158 -23.06 -5.36 -0.55
CA LEU A 158 -22.96 -4.23 0.39
C LEU A 158 -22.74 -2.89 -0.31
N LYS A 159 -22.40 -2.90 -1.61
CA LYS A 159 -22.10 -1.69 -2.41
C LYS A 159 -21.09 -0.75 -1.72
N LEU A 160 -20.17 -1.32 -0.95
CA LEU A 160 -19.09 -0.59 -0.27
C LEU A 160 -18.07 -0.07 -1.26
N LEU A 161 -17.93 -0.75 -2.41
CA LEU A 161 -17.03 -0.41 -3.49
C LEU A 161 -17.81 -0.35 -4.82
N PRO A 162 -17.36 0.43 -5.81
CA PRO A 162 -17.93 0.41 -7.16
C PRO A 162 -17.87 -0.99 -7.76
N LYS A 163 -18.84 -1.34 -8.59
CA LYS A 163 -18.81 -2.61 -9.34
C LYS A 163 -17.60 -2.67 -10.24
N ASN A 164 -16.99 -3.85 -10.37
CA ASN A 164 -15.78 -4.10 -11.18
C ASN A 164 -14.53 -3.34 -10.68
N THR A 165 -14.46 -3.04 -9.39
CA THR A 165 -13.24 -2.48 -8.79
C THR A 165 -12.12 -3.51 -8.75
N HIS A 166 -12.47 -4.80 -8.54
CA HIS A 166 -11.52 -5.89 -8.46
C HIS A 166 -11.78 -6.97 -9.51
N ASP A 167 -10.70 -7.48 -10.10
CA ASP A 167 -10.68 -8.65 -10.95
C ASP A 167 -9.78 -9.69 -10.27
N ASP A 168 -10.35 -10.81 -9.82
CA ASP A 168 -9.67 -11.85 -9.04
C ASP A 168 -8.45 -12.47 -9.74
N LYS A 169 -8.36 -12.35 -11.08
CA LYS A 169 -7.16 -12.76 -11.81
C LYS A 169 -5.91 -11.97 -11.40
N TYR A 170 -6.09 -10.78 -10.84
CA TYR A 170 -5.01 -9.92 -10.38
C TYR A 170 -4.72 -10.04 -8.87
N PHE A 171 -5.46 -10.86 -8.13
CA PHE A 171 -5.13 -11.13 -6.74
C PHE A 171 -3.82 -11.92 -6.64
N LEU A 172 -3.06 -11.72 -5.56
CA LEU A 172 -1.75 -12.35 -5.38
C LEU A 172 -1.70 -13.16 -4.10
N LYS A 173 -1.04 -14.31 -4.17
CA LYS A 173 -0.65 -15.05 -2.97
C LYS A 173 0.59 -14.38 -2.34
N PRO A 174 0.77 -14.45 -1.01
CA PRO A 174 1.99 -13.96 -0.36
C PRO A 174 3.27 -14.57 -0.97
N SER A 175 3.24 -15.84 -1.38
CA SER A 175 4.36 -16.53 -2.02
C SER A 175 4.72 -15.94 -3.39
N GLU A 176 3.76 -15.43 -4.15
CA GLU A 176 4.02 -14.79 -5.45
C GLU A 176 4.79 -13.46 -5.24
N ILE A 177 4.39 -12.66 -4.23
CA ILE A 177 5.11 -11.43 -3.88
C ILE A 177 6.51 -11.75 -3.34
N GLN A 178 6.63 -12.79 -2.50
CA GLN A 178 7.94 -13.22 -1.99
C GLN A 178 8.89 -13.64 -3.12
N ASN A 179 8.39 -14.37 -4.12
CA ASN A 179 9.19 -14.74 -5.28
C ASN A 179 9.63 -13.52 -6.09
N LEU A 180 8.72 -12.57 -6.36
CA LEU A 180 9.06 -11.31 -7.02
C LEU A 180 10.11 -10.52 -6.22
N ALA A 181 10.00 -10.47 -4.91
CA ALA A 181 10.96 -9.79 -4.04
C ALA A 181 12.34 -10.46 -4.09
N ASN A 182 12.40 -11.78 -3.88
CA ASN A 182 13.66 -12.53 -3.87
C ASN A 182 14.43 -12.42 -5.20
N ASN A 183 13.71 -12.47 -6.32
CA ASN A 183 14.30 -12.30 -7.66
C ASN A 183 14.87 -10.88 -7.88
N ASN A 184 14.54 -9.92 -7.02
CA ASN A 184 14.93 -8.52 -7.16
C ASN A 184 15.71 -7.98 -5.94
N LYS A 185 16.43 -8.83 -5.22
CA LYS A 185 17.30 -8.45 -4.07
C LYS A 185 16.55 -7.78 -2.92
N LEU A 186 15.29 -8.15 -2.73
CA LEU A 186 14.46 -7.72 -1.61
C LEU A 186 14.19 -8.92 -0.71
N HIS A 187 14.28 -8.74 0.60
CA HIS A 187 14.15 -9.80 1.57
C HIS A 187 12.87 -9.66 2.37
N LEU A 188 12.12 -10.74 2.51
CA LEU A 188 10.91 -10.80 3.31
C LEU A 188 11.25 -10.63 4.80
N ILE A 189 10.53 -9.74 5.49
CA ILE A 189 10.60 -9.57 6.94
C ILE A 189 9.41 -10.24 7.63
N ASP A 190 8.19 -10.04 7.11
CA ASP A 190 6.95 -10.50 7.74
C ASP A 190 5.80 -10.58 6.72
N VAL A 191 4.90 -11.53 6.98
CA VAL A 191 3.55 -11.60 6.39
C VAL A 191 2.55 -11.61 7.54
N SER A 192 1.53 -10.76 7.50
CA SER A 192 0.45 -10.73 8.47
C SER A 192 -0.88 -10.52 7.77
N GLY A 193 -1.89 -11.28 8.15
CA GLY A 193 -3.24 -11.10 7.65
C GLY A 193 -3.91 -9.84 8.21
N MET A 194 -4.98 -9.43 7.54
CA MET A 194 -5.88 -8.40 7.98
C MET A 194 -7.32 -8.92 7.88
N THR A 195 -8.09 -8.78 8.95
CA THR A 195 -9.49 -9.18 9.02
C THR A 195 -10.39 -7.98 9.29
N TYR A 196 -11.53 -7.96 8.62
CA TYR A 196 -12.57 -6.97 8.83
C TYR A 196 -13.62 -7.50 9.80
N ASN A 197 -14.00 -6.70 10.79
CA ASN A 197 -15.12 -6.98 11.68
C ASN A 197 -16.32 -6.11 11.27
N PRO A 198 -17.41 -6.68 10.72
CA PRO A 198 -18.56 -5.92 10.25
C PRO A 198 -19.37 -5.28 11.38
N LEU A 199 -19.36 -5.85 12.58
CA LEU A 199 -20.09 -5.30 13.74
C LEU A 199 -19.48 -3.97 14.21
N PHE A 200 -18.16 -3.92 14.27
CA PHE A 200 -17.43 -2.73 14.73
C PHE A 200 -16.89 -1.89 13.56
N LYS A 201 -17.18 -2.27 12.31
CA LYS A 201 -16.66 -1.61 11.09
C LYS A 201 -15.16 -1.32 11.18
N SER A 202 -14.38 -2.28 11.67
CA SER A 202 -12.96 -2.07 11.96
C SER A 202 -12.09 -3.20 11.41
N PHE A 203 -10.87 -2.85 11.04
CA PHE A 203 -9.84 -3.80 10.63
C PHE A 203 -8.91 -4.13 11.79
N LYS A 204 -8.45 -5.39 11.86
CA LYS A 204 -7.48 -5.86 12.85
C LYS A 204 -6.42 -6.71 12.19
N LEU A 205 -5.20 -6.67 12.73
CA LEU A 205 -4.15 -7.62 12.34
C LEU A 205 -4.55 -9.05 12.73
N SER A 206 -4.21 -9.99 11.86
CA SER A 206 -4.49 -11.41 12.02
C SER A 206 -3.24 -12.22 11.69
N LYS A 207 -3.15 -13.43 12.25
CA LYS A 207 -2.20 -14.44 11.79
C LYS A 207 -2.65 -15.14 10.51
N ILE A 208 -3.91 -14.98 10.15
CA ILE A 208 -4.55 -15.63 9.02
C ILE A 208 -4.73 -14.60 7.91
N ASP A 209 -4.15 -14.85 6.74
CA ASP A 209 -4.13 -14.01 5.56
C ASP A 209 -5.23 -14.36 4.54
N LEU A 210 -6.43 -14.68 5.03
CA LEU A 210 -7.50 -15.20 4.17
C LEU A 210 -7.98 -14.22 3.09
N VAL A 211 -8.11 -12.95 3.40
CA VAL A 211 -8.69 -11.95 2.46
C VAL A 211 -7.67 -10.91 2.06
N ASN A 212 -7.30 -10.05 3.02
CA ASN A 212 -6.25 -9.06 2.85
C ASN A 212 -5.05 -9.44 3.72
N TYR A 213 -3.88 -9.04 3.28
CA TYR A 213 -2.66 -9.24 4.04
C TYR A 213 -1.65 -8.12 3.83
N PHE A 214 -0.74 -8.03 4.77
CA PHE A 214 0.43 -7.16 4.73
C PHE A 214 1.69 -7.97 4.46
N ILE A 215 2.60 -7.39 3.71
CA ILE A 215 3.98 -7.86 3.55
C ILE A 215 4.91 -6.71 3.85
N SER A 216 5.99 -6.98 4.57
CA SER A 216 7.11 -6.06 4.71
C SER A 216 8.38 -6.66 4.14
N LEU A 217 9.10 -5.83 3.38
CA LEU A 217 10.36 -6.19 2.72
C LEU A 217 11.45 -5.20 3.10
N ARG A 218 12.72 -5.63 2.94
CA ARG A 218 13.91 -4.76 3.01
C ARG A 218 14.90 -5.08 1.89
N ASN A 219 15.76 -4.15 1.58
CA ASN A 219 16.92 -4.34 0.71
C ASN A 219 18.20 -4.63 1.50
#